data_9cb29bb09eaa261c190f2ae8519f2fc0
#
_entry.id   9cb29bb09eaa261c190f2ae8519f2fc0
#
_cell.length_a   1.000
_cell.length_b   1.000
_cell.length_c   1.000
_cell.angle_alpha   90.00
_cell.angle_beta   90.00
_cell.angle_gamma   90.00
#
_symmetry.space_group_name_H-M   'P 1'
#
loop_
_entity.id
_entity.type
_entity.pdbx_description
1 polymer ?
#
loop_
_entity_poly.entity_id
_entity_poly.type
_entity_poly.pdbx_seq_one_letter_code
_entity_poly.pdbx_strand_id
1 'polypeptide(L)'
;MSRDNQIAKDDYANTDQIPAFVKTNSEYYTHEFGRINSNSKFVFSFNLFAFLFGSVWFGVRNIWNWSLAFLLIETFAIVQIVRGFFGNISAEAYSKIDKVQSTIDFREKQLQAAIEKNSDKVEMFKRTIKSLEDSIQGYLQEAQNIEASGVTIAISGIFLFIVIRILQGVLANSILERKFSEWLSNKQISPGMSFKNYLLSISFALIIIIFSTIHYSFPNLVALFADFPTHPDIRLASIDGVERAFDYAVIKGDVLFTAITFGIRSVLDSLEMLFVTTPWIVVISAIVLMTGLSAGPRAAIYSLAFLAYMGFLGFWIKAMTTLALLGTAAILSISIGIPLGIYCATRPRFYAFIRPIMDFMQTMPAFVFMIPVIAFFGTGKVSAVIITMIFGGTPVVRLTVLGLKGVPETIREAAIAYGASKWYLLTKVDLPLAMPTILAGVNQTVMLSLAMVVVCLLYTSDAADDTLW
;
A
#
# COMPACT_ATOMS: atom_id res chain seq x y z
N MET A 1 29.37 0.81 -24.08
CA MET A 1 28.83 -0.50 -24.55
C MET A 1 29.78 -1.32 -25.41
N SER A 2 31.08 -0.96 -25.55
CA SER A 2 32.01 -1.61 -26.44
C SER A 2 33.25 -2.25 -25.77
N ARG A 3 33.52 -1.98 -24.50
CA ARG A 3 34.68 -2.59 -23.78
C ARG A 3 34.29 -3.87 -23.01
N ASP A 4 33.09 -3.97 -22.50
CA ASP A 4 32.63 -5.15 -21.75
C ASP A 4 32.35 -6.36 -22.66
N ASN A 5 31.99 -6.12 -23.94
CA ASN A 5 31.79 -7.18 -24.93
C ASN A 5 33.08 -7.80 -25.48
N GLN A 6 34.21 -7.13 -25.34
CA GLN A 6 35.50 -7.70 -25.79
C GLN A 6 36.14 -8.58 -24.73
N ILE A 7 35.97 -8.23 -23.45
CA ILE A 7 36.49 -9.03 -22.33
C ILE A 7 35.76 -10.39 -22.25
N ALA A 8 34.43 -10.41 -22.55
CA ALA A 8 33.66 -11.65 -22.59
C ALA A 8 34.04 -12.62 -23.72
N LYS A 9 34.60 -12.14 -24.83
CA LYS A 9 35.02 -12.99 -25.97
C LYS A 9 36.35 -13.70 -25.75
N ASP A 10 37.26 -13.12 -24.99
CA ASP A 10 38.59 -13.72 -24.75
C ASP A 10 38.58 -14.75 -23.60
N ASP A 11 37.55 -14.74 -22.71
CA ASP A 11 37.46 -15.65 -21.56
C ASP A 11 36.89 -17.04 -21.91
N TYR A 12 36.27 -17.23 -23.07
CA TYR A 12 35.80 -18.58 -23.52
C TYR A 12 36.88 -19.53 -24.02
N ALA A 13 38.14 -19.11 -23.99
CA ALA A 13 39.26 -20.04 -24.15
C ALA A 13 39.37 -21.08 -23.03
N ASN A 14 38.57 -20.94 -21.92
CA ASN A 14 38.53 -21.85 -20.80
C ASN A 14 37.29 -22.79 -20.84
N THR A 15 37.11 -23.51 -21.94
CA THR A 15 36.16 -24.65 -22.03
C THR A 15 36.33 -25.66 -20.89
N ASP A 16 37.52 -25.73 -20.32
CA ASP A 16 37.86 -26.62 -19.19
C ASP A 16 37.11 -26.31 -17.89
N GLN A 17 36.49 -25.14 -17.74
CA GLN A 17 35.78 -24.76 -16.53
C GLN A 17 34.26 -25.11 -16.58
N ILE A 18 33.69 -25.41 -17.73
CA ILE A 18 32.29 -25.79 -17.89
C ILE A 18 31.96 -27.07 -17.10
N PRO A 19 32.77 -28.16 -17.15
CA PRO A 19 32.51 -29.36 -16.36
C PRO A 19 32.47 -29.12 -14.86
N ALA A 20 33.30 -28.23 -14.34
CA ALA A 20 33.33 -27.86 -12.93
C ALA A 20 32.05 -27.11 -12.50
N PHE A 21 31.45 -26.32 -13.39
CA PHE A 21 30.21 -25.57 -13.13
C PHE A 21 28.96 -26.44 -13.28
N VAL A 22 28.81 -27.13 -14.42
CA VAL A 22 27.57 -27.88 -14.73
C VAL A 22 27.48 -29.23 -14.05
N LYS A 23 28.62 -29.89 -13.74
CA LYS A 23 28.79 -31.19 -13.08
C LYS A 23 28.17 -32.40 -13.79
N THR A 24 27.23 -32.19 -14.68
CA THR A 24 26.54 -33.25 -15.43
C THR A 24 26.39 -32.87 -16.88
N ASN A 25 26.56 -33.86 -17.77
CA ASN A 25 26.41 -33.70 -19.24
C ASN A 25 27.23 -32.53 -19.83
N SER A 26 28.48 -32.44 -19.44
CA SER A 26 29.37 -31.33 -19.77
C SER A 26 29.55 -31.12 -21.28
N GLU A 27 29.62 -32.18 -22.09
CA GLU A 27 29.75 -32.07 -23.56
C GLU A 27 28.58 -31.33 -24.18
N TYR A 28 27.36 -31.66 -23.77
CA TYR A 28 26.17 -30.96 -24.25
C TYR A 28 26.22 -29.46 -23.94
N TYR A 29 26.55 -29.11 -22.68
CA TYR A 29 26.59 -27.70 -22.28
C TYR A 29 27.78 -26.95 -22.93
N THR A 30 28.90 -27.58 -23.14
CA THR A 30 30.02 -26.97 -23.86
C THR A 30 29.60 -26.57 -25.30
N HIS A 31 28.90 -27.47 -25.98
CA HIS A 31 28.39 -27.19 -27.32
C HIS A 31 27.33 -26.07 -27.33
N GLU A 32 26.35 -26.15 -26.41
CA GLU A 32 25.25 -25.18 -26.35
C GLU A 32 25.70 -23.79 -25.89
N PHE A 33 26.60 -23.69 -24.90
CA PHE A 33 27.15 -22.41 -24.46
C PHE A 33 28.01 -21.76 -25.57
N GLY A 34 28.78 -22.55 -26.31
CA GLY A 34 29.51 -22.07 -27.48
C GLY A 34 28.60 -21.48 -28.56
N ARG A 35 27.47 -22.17 -28.86
CA ARG A 35 26.46 -21.68 -29.82
C ARG A 35 25.79 -20.38 -29.36
N ILE A 36 25.44 -20.30 -28.06
CA ILE A 36 24.76 -19.14 -27.50
C ILE A 36 25.71 -17.92 -27.50
N ASN A 37 26.94 -18.10 -27.09
CA ASN A 37 27.91 -17.00 -26.99
C ASN A 37 28.45 -16.51 -28.35
N SER A 38 28.52 -17.38 -29.34
CA SER A 38 28.96 -16.99 -30.70
C SER A 38 27.97 -16.06 -31.44
N ASN A 39 26.73 -15.94 -30.94
CA ASN A 39 25.68 -15.15 -31.56
C ASN A 39 25.26 -13.99 -30.66
N SER A 40 25.13 -12.78 -31.21
CA SER A 40 24.62 -11.60 -30.51
C SER A 40 23.08 -11.57 -30.38
N LYS A 41 22.38 -12.47 -31.07
CA LYS A 41 20.90 -12.61 -31.02
C LYS A 41 20.54 -13.87 -30.28
N PHE A 42 19.27 -13.92 -29.82
CA PHE A 42 18.72 -15.10 -29.15
C PHE A 42 18.89 -16.35 -30.06
N VAL A 43 19.53 -17.38 -29.51
CA VAL A 43 19.72 -18.68 -30.18
C VAL A 43 18.70 -19.66 -29.61
N PHE A 44 17.89 -20.21 -30.48
CA PHE A 44 16.98 -21.28 -30.06
C PHE A 44 17.79 -22.52 -29.63
N SER A 45 17.60 -22.90 -28.39
CA SER A 45 18.20 -24.07 -27.77
C SER A 45 17.16 -24.74 -26.89
N PHE A 46 17.08 -26.07 -26.91
CA PHE A 46 16.05 -26.78 -26.13
C PHE A 46 16.68 -27.75 -25.15
N ASN A 47 16.38 -27.59 -23.88
CA ASN A 47 16.84 -28.47 -22.80
C ASN A 47 15.74 -29.42 -22.38
N LEU A 48 15.88 -30.69 -22.76
CA LEU A 48 14.88 -31.73 -22.45
C LEU A 48 14.68 -31.94 -20.95
N PHE A 49 15.75 -31.85 -20.14
CA PHE A 49 15.65 -32.02 -18.69
C PHE A 49 14.93 -30.83 -18.03
N ALA A 50 15.13 -29.61 -18.51
CA ALA A 50 14.40 -28.45 -18.03
C ALA A 50 12.91 -28.53 -18.41
N PHE A 51 12.60 -29.03 -19.61
CA PHE A 51 11.23 -29.28 -20.02
C PHE A 51 10.55 -30.34 -19.13
N LEU A 52 11.21 -31.44 -18.81
CA LEU A 52 10.65 -32.53 -18.00
C LEU A 52 10.51 -32.18 -16.53
N PHE A 53 11.55 -31.59 -15.94
CA PHE A 53 11.60 -31.30 -14.49
C PHE A 53 11.17 -29.87 -14.14
N GLY A 54 10.99 -29.02 -15.11
CA GLY A 54 10.44 -27.67 -14.94
C GLY A 54 11.15 -26.80 -13.93
N SER A 55 10.38 -26.17 -13.06
CA SER A 55 10.88 -25.26 -12.00
C SER A 55 11.94 -25.92 -11.09
N VAL A 56 11.81 -27.23 -10.83
CA VAL A 56 12.78 -27.98 -10.02
C VAL A 56 14.15 -27.98 -10.66
N TRP A 57 14.26 -28.12 -12.01
CA TRP A 57 15.54 -28.08 -12.71
C TRP A 57 16.29 -26.76 -12.47
N PHE A 58 15.58 -25.61 -12.47
CA PHE A 58 16.18 -24.30 -12.17
C PHE A 58 16.63 -24.19 -10.71
N GLY A 59 15.86 -24.70 -9.77
CA GLY A 59 16.22 -24.69 -8.36
C GLY A 59 17.43 -25.57 -8.04
N VAL A 60 17.51 -26.76 -8.63
CA VAL A 60 18.67 -27.67 -8.52
C VAL A 60 19.95 -26.99 -9.05
N ARG A 61 19.84 -26.13 -10.06
CA ARG A 61 20.92 -25.34 -10.65
C ARG A 61 21.18 -24.03 -9.91
N ASN A 62 20.56 -23.82 -8.73
CA ASN A 62 20.67 -22.61 -7.91
C ASN A 62 20.21 -21.33 -8.63
N ILE A 63 19.21 -21.43 -9.52
CA ILE A 63 18.60 -20.34 -10.26
C ILE A 63 17.22 -20.06 -9.65
N TRP A 64 17.23 -19.67 -8.37
CA TRP A 64 16.02 -19.57 -7.56
C TRP A 64 14.99 -18.56 -8.08
N ASN A 65 15.41 -17.43 -8.62
CA ASN A 65 14.49 -16.42 -9.15
C ASN A 65 13.59 -17.01 -10.26
N TRP A 66 14.18 -17.73 -11.22
CA TRP A 66 13.42 -18.39 -12.26
C TRP A 66 12.70 -19.63 -11.78
N SER A 67 13.31 -20.39 -10.84
CA SER A 67 12.66 -21.54 -10.23
C SER A 67 11.35 -21.16 -9.55
N LEU A 68 11.34 -20.09 -8.74
CA LEU A 68 10.15 -19.64 -8.02
C LEU A 68 9.09 -19.07 -8.98
N ALA A 69 9.50 -18.26 -9.96
CA ALA A 69 8.56 -17.70 -10.95
C ALA A 69 7.87 -18.82 -11.75
N PHE A 70 8.62 -19.79 -12.24
CA PHE A 70 8.06 -20.94 -12.94
C PHE A 70 7.20 -21.83 -12.04
N LEU A 71 7.64 -22.07 -10.78
CA LEU A 71 6.88 -22.88 -9.82
C LEU A 71 5.49 -22.30 -9.56
N LEU A 72 5.37 -20.98 -9.43
CA LEU A 72 4.06 -20.34 -9.25
C LEU A 72 3.12 -20.59 -10.43
N ILE A 73 3.63 -20.44 -11.66
CA ILE A 73 2.83 -20.66 -12.87
C ILE A 73 2.47 -22.15 -13.04
N GLU A 74 3.43 -23.07 -12.78
CA GLU A 74 3.19 -24.52 -12.79
C GLU A 74 2.15 -24.91 -11.74
N THR A 75 2.27 -24.39 -10.52
CA THR A 75 1.30 -24.65 -9.46
C THR A 75 -0.09 -24.17 -9.84
N PHE A 76 -0.20 -22.97 -10.40
CA PHE A 76 -1.47 -22.46 -10.89
C PHE A 76 -2.07 -23.36 -11.99
N ALA A 77 -1.26 -23.79 -12.96
CA ALA A 77 -1.70 -24.68 -14.02
C ALA A 77 -2.19 -26.05 -13.46
N ILE A 78 -1.43 -26.65 -12.53
CA ILE A 78 -1.79 -27.92 -11.88
C ILE A 78 -3.09 -27.76 -11.08
N VAL A 79 -3.23 -26.68 -10.32
CA VAL A 79 -4.46 -26.38 -9.58
C VAL A 79 -5.66 -26.29 -10.52
N GLN A 80 -5.54 -25.62 -11.67
CA GLN A 80 -6.63 -25.54 -12.66
C GLN A 80 -6.99 -26.93 -13.22
N ILE A 81 -6.00 -27.77 -13.51
CA ILE A 81 -6.23 -29.15 -13.99
C ILE A 81 -7.01 -29.96 -12.94
N VAL A 82 -6.49 -29.98 -11.70
CA VAL A 82 -7.09 -30.78 -10.63
C VAL A 82 -8.47 -30.24 -10.25
N ARG A 83 -8.58 -28.91 -10.11
CA ARG A 83 -9.85 -28.25 -9.80
C ARG A 83 -10.91 -28.49 -10.87
N GLY A 84 -10.53 -28.46 -12.15
CA GLY A 84 -11.47 -28.65 -13.26
C GLY A 84 -11.96 -30.09 -13.42
N PHE A 85 -11.13 -31.10 -13.08
CA PHE A 85 -11.53 -32.52 -13.20
C PHE A 85 -12.06 -33.13 -11.89
N PHE A 86 -11.54 -32.74 -10.76
CA PHE A 86 -11.79 -33.40 -9.47
C PHE A 86 -12.24 -32.45 -8.37
N GLY A 87 -12.10 -31.15 -8.57
CA GLY A 87 -12.41 -30.13 -7.56
C GLY A 87 -13.91 -29.85 -7.48
N ASN A 88 -14.36 -29.48 -6.29
CA ASN A 88 -15.71 -28.96 -6.09
C ASN A 88 -15.73 -27.45 -6.42
N ILE A 89 -15.78 -27.13 -7.74
CA ILE A 89 -15.71 -25.74 -8.23
C ILE A 89 -16.93 -24.91 -7.89
N SER A 90 -18.07 -25.53 -7.63
CA SER A 90 -19.34 -24.89 -7.26
C SER A 90 -19.53 -24.75 -5.74
N ALA A 91 -18.60 -25.25 -4.91
CA ALA A 91 -18.71 -25.23 -3.45
C ALA A 91 -18.99 -23.85 -2.87
N GLU A 92 -18.36 -22.80 -3.42
CA GLU A 92 -18.59 -21.42 -2.99
C GLU A 92 -20.00 -20.93 -3.29
N ALA A 93 -20.52 -21.26 -4.48
CA ALA A 93 -21.89 -20.92 -4.87
C ALA A 93 -22.91 -21.63 -3.95
N TYR A 94 -22.71 -22.93 -3.67
CA TYR A 94 -23.57 -23.65 -2.72
C TYR A 94 -23.45 -23.09 -1.29
N SER A 95 -22.27 -22.68 -0.84
CA SER A 95 -22.12 -22.01 0.47
C SER A 95 -22.87 -20.66 0.55
N LYS A 96 -22.97 -19.93 -0.56
CA LYS A 96 -23.80 -18.71 -0.63
C LYS A 96 -25.29 -19.06 -0.52
N ILE A 97 -25.73 -20.15 -1.18
CA ILE A 97 -27.11 -20.66 -1.10
C ILE A 97 -27.45 -21.00 0.35
N ASP A 98 -26.60 -21.76 1.06
CA ASP A 98 -26.82 -22.14 2.47
C ASP A 98 -26.96 -20.91 3.38
N LYS A 99 -26.14 -19.88 3.18
CA LYS A 99 -26.24 -18.62 3.93
C LYS A 99 -27.52 -17.86 3.66
N VAL A 100 -27.96 -17.81 2.40
CA VAL A 100 -29.22 -17.15 2.03
C VAL A 100 -30.39 -17.96 2.56
N GLN A 101 -30.34 -19.29 2.48
CA GLN A 101 -31.37 -20.17 3.03
C GLN A 101 -31.54 -19.96 4.56
N SER A 102 -30.44 -19.91 5.32
CA SER A 102 -30.51 -19.61 6.75
C SER A 102 -31.11 -18.24 7.06
N THR A 103 -30.92 -17.28 6.16
CA THR A 103 -31.54 -15.95 6.25
C THR A 103 -33.03 -16.00 5.97
N ILE A 104 -33.46 -16.79 4.99
CA ILE A 104 -34.87 -17.04 4.69
C ILE A 104 -35.56 -17.66 5.89
N ASP A 105 -35.01 -18.73 6.47
CA ASP A 105 -35.55 -19.40 7.65
C ASP A 105 -35.74 -18.43 8.84
N PHE A 106 -34.80 -17.52 9.01
CA PHE A 106 -34.90 -16.46 10.03
C PHE A 106 -36.02 -15.45 9.70
N ARG A 107 -36.13 -15.03 8.43
CA ARG A 107 -37.19 -14.10 8.00
C ARG A 107 -38.58 -14.74 8.02
N GLU A 108 -38.72 -16.01 7.74
CA GLU A 108 -39.97 -16.76 7.89
C GLU A 108 -40.48 -16.78 9.34
N LYS A 109 -39.58 -17.02 10.30
CA LYS A 109 -39.94 -16.90 11.74
C LYS A 109 -40.41 -15.49 12.10
N GLN A 110 -39.77 -14.46 11.55
CA GLN A 110 -40.21 -13.09 11.75
C GLN A 110 -41.56 -12.80 11.09
N LEU A 111 -41.79 -13.36 9.90
CA LEU A 111 -43.06 -13.27 9.18
C LEU A 111 -44.19 -13.92 9.99
N GLN A 112 -43.99 -15.12 10.51
CA GLN A 112 -44.99 -15.79 11.39
C GLN A 112 -45.33 -14.96 12.61
N ALA A 113 -44.33 -14.43 13.32
CA ALA A 113 -44.54 -13.56 14.46
C ALA A 113 -45.23 -12.22 14.09
N ALA A 114 -45.03 -11.71 12.88
CA ALA A 114 -45.71 -10.50 12.40
C ALA A 114 -47.17 -10.78 12.02
N ILE A 115 -47.49 -11.95 11.48
CA ILE A 115 -48.87 -12.40 11.20
C ILE A 115 -49.66 -12.55 12.52
N GLU A 116 -49.10 -13.22 13.52
CA GLU A 116 -49.73 -13.39 14.83
C GLU A 116 -50.05 -12.05 15.49
N LYS A 117 -49.19 -11.02 15.27
CA LYS A 117 -49.36 -9.67 15.83
C LYS A 117 -50.15 -8.72 14.93
N ASN A 118 -50.69 -9.20 13.82
CA ASN A 118 -51.43 -8.40 12.81
C ASN A 118 -50.71 -7.11 12.40
N SER A 119 -49.38 -7.19 12.18
CA SER A 119 -48.47 -6.06 11.95
C SER A 119 -48.47 -5.68 10.47
N ASP A 120 -48.40 -4.37 10.16
CA ASP A 120 -48.25 -3.83 8.78
C ASP A 120 -46.95 -4.30 8.05
N LYS A 121 -46.03 -4.95 8.78
CA LYS A 121 -44.73 -5.43 8.22
C LYS A 121 -44.83 -6.78 7.47
N VAL A 122 -45.99 -7.43 7.48
CA VAL A 122 -46.21 -8.73 6.83
C VAL A 122 -45.84 -8.68 5.32
N GLU A 123 -46.30 -7.65 4.61
CA GLU A 123 -46.03 -7.50 3.19
C GLU A 123 -44.54 -7.25 2.88
N MET A 124 -43.89 -6.50 3.74
CA MET A 124 -42.42 -6.26 3.65
C MET A 124 -41.62 -7.55 3.81
N PHE A 125 -41.95 -8.39 4.80
CA PHE A 125 -41.27 -9.67 4.99
C PHE A 125 -41.50 -10.63 3.83
N LYS A 126 -42.71 -10.70 3.28
CA LYS A 126 -43.02 -11.53 2.08
C LYS A 126 -42.19 -11.11 0.87
N ARG A 127 -42.07 -9.79 0.61
CA ARG A 127 -41.24 -9.25 -0.48
C ARG A 127 -39.76 -9.57 -0.28
N THR A 128 -39.28 -9.46 0.94
CA THR A 128 -37.87 -9.78 1.26
C THR A 128 -37.59 -11.26 1.07
N ILE A 129 -38.48 -12.16 1.54
CA ILE A 129 -38.32 -13.61 1.35
C ILE A 129 -38.32 -13.94 -0.15
N LYS A 130 -39.24 -13.40 -0.92
CA LYS A 130 -39.27 -13.61 -2.38
C LYS A 130 -37.99 -13.14 -3.07
N SER A 131 -37.49 -11.99 -2.71
CA SER A 131 -36.20 -11.48 -3.26
C SER A 131 -35.01 -12.38 -2.91
N LEU A 132 -35.01 -12.99 -1.71
CA LEU A 132 -33.99 -13.94 -1.31
C LEU A 132 -34.13 -15.28 -2.07
N GLU A 133 -35.34 -15.75 -2.27
CA GLU A 133 -35.60 -16.94 -3.10
C GLU A 133 -35.16 -16.73 -4.56
N ASP A 134 -35.45 -15.57 -5.15
CA ASP A 134 -34.97 -15.19 -6.49
C ASP A 134 -33.43 -15.18 -6.54
N SER A 135 -32.78 -14.75 -5.46
CA SER A 135 -31.31 -14.78 -5.33
C SER A 135 -30.77 -16.21 -5.28
N ILE A 136 -31.45 -17.15 -4.60
CA ILE A 136 -31.09 -18.58 -4.58
C ILE A 136 -31.15 -19.16 -6.01
N GLN A 137 -32.17 -18.83 -6.78
CA GLN A 137 -32.27 -19.29 -8.18
C GLN A 137 -31.09 -18.76 -9.02
N GLY A 138 -30.69 -17.50 -8.81
CA GLY A 138 -29.50 -16.94 -9.44
C GLY A 138 -28.22 -17.71 -9.08
N TYR A 139 -28.01 -18.02 -7.81
CA TYR A 139 -26.83 -18.78 -7.37
C TYR A 139 -26.85 -20.25 -7.83
N LEU A 140 -28.02 -20.87 -7.93
CA LEU A 140 -28.16 -22.22 -8.52
C LEU A 140 -27.76 -22.24 -10.00
N GLN A 141 -28.21 -21.25 -10.77
CA GLN A 141 -27.81 -21.11 -12.16
C GLN A 141 -26.32 -20.81 -12.31
N GLU A 142 -25.74 -19.98 -11.43
CA GLU A 142 -24.30 -19.72 -11.35
C GLU A 142 -23.53 -21.03 -11.06
N ALA A 143 -23.97 -21.82 -10.07
CA ALA A 143 -23.35 -23.09 -9.72
C ALA A 143 -23.34 -24.08 -10.91
N GLN A 144 -24.48 -24.22 -11.63
CA GLN A 144 -24.56 -25.06 -12.81
C GLN A 144 -23.64 -24.60 -13.94
N ASN A 145 -23.56 -23.30 -14.19
CA ASN A 145 -22.66 -22.72 -15.19
C ASN A 145 -21.18 -22.96 -14.83
N ILE A 146 -20.82 -22.83 -13.56
CA ILE A 146 -19.47 -23.11 -13.06
C ILE A 146 -19.14 -24.60 -13.24
N GLU A 147 -20.03 -25.51 -12.89
CA GLU A 147 -19.83 -26.96 -13.10
C GLU A 147 -19.66 -27.30 -14.58
N ALA A 148 -20.46 -26.74 -15.46
CA ALA A 148 -20.32 -26.92 -16.91
C ALA A 148 -18.99 -26.40 -17.45
N SER A 149 -18.40 -25.40 -16.81
CA SER A 149 -17.09 -24.83 -17.18
C SER A 149 -15.88 -25.65 -16.71
N GLY A 150 -16.05 -26.65 -15.87
CA GLY A 150 -14.97 -27.44 -15.25
C GLY A 150 -13.99 -28.02 -16.26
N VAL A 151 -14.53 -28.66 -17.33
CA VAL A 151 -13.68 -29.21 -18.39
C VAL A 151 -12.88 -28.14 -19.12
N THR A 152 -13.46 -26.97 -19.35
CA THR A 152 -12.79 -25.82 -19.99
C THR A 152 -11.64 -25.31 -19.12
N ILE A 153 -11.87 -25.23 -17.81
CA ILE A 153 -10.85 -24.87 -16.83
C ILE A 153 -9.69 -25.86 -16.84
N ALA A 154 -9.98 -27.16 -16.83
CA ALA A 154 -8.98 -28.21 -16.90
C ALA A 154 -8.14 -28.14 -18.19
N ILE A 155 -8.80 -27.97 -19.35
CA ILE A 155 -8.12 -27.84 -20.65
C ILE A 155 -7.22 -26.59 -20.66
N SER A 156 -7.69 -25.46 -20.15
CA SER A 156 -6.87 -24.25 -20.05
C SER A 156 -5.64 -24.46 -19.14
N GLY A 157 -5.79 -25.20 -18.04
CA GLY A 157 -4.69 -25.59 -17.17
C GLY A 157 -3.67 -26.48 -17.89
N ILE A 158 -4.11 -27.49 -18.63
CA ILE A 158 -3.26 -28.38 -19.44
C ILE A 158 -2.48 -27.54 -20.48
N PHE A 159 -3.17 -26.68 -21.21
CA PHE A 159 -2.53 -25.80 -22.20
C PHE A 159 -1.46 -24.94 -21.58
N LEU A 160 -1.77 -24.27 -20.46
CA LEU A 160 -0.81 -23.44 -19.74
C LEU A 160 0.39 -24.25 -19.25
N PHE A 161 0.16 -25.46 -18.72
CA PHE A 161 1.21 -26.34 -18.25
C PHE A 161 2.16 -26.75 -19.37
N ILE A 162 1.66 -27.07 -20.55
CA ILE A 162 2.48 -27.42 -21.71
C ILE A 162 3.28 -26.20 -22.17
N VAL A 163 2.63 -25.05 -22.29
CA VAL A 163 3.30 -23.82 -22.73
C VAL A 163 4.44 -23.44 -21.78
N ILE A 164 4.23 -23.49 -20.46
CA ILE A 164 5.30 -23.16 -19.52
C ILE A 164 6.44 -24.16 -19.56
N ARG A 165 6.17 -25.46 -19.74
CA ARG A 165 7.18 -26.50 -19.93
C ARG A 165 8.03 -26.27 -21.17
N ILE A 166 7.42 -25.91 -22.28
CA ILE A 166 8.15 -25.55 -23.50
C ILE A 166 9.03 -24.32 -23.27
N LEU A 167 8.50 -23.27 -22.64
CA LEU A 167 9.27 -22.07 -22.31
C LEU A 167 10.47 -22.37 -21.40
N GLN A 168 10.31 -23.24 -20.41
CA GLN A 168 11.39 -23.68 -19.56
C GLN A 168 12.47 -24.42 -20.34
N GLY A 169 12.06 -25.33 -21.24
CA GLY A 169 12.99 -26.04 -22.11
C GLY A 169 13.80 -25.10 -23.02
N VAL A 170 13.15 -24.09 -23.57
CA VAL A 170 13.77 -23.12 -24.51
C VAL A 170 14.69 -22.12 -23.79
N LEU A 171 14.28 -21.64 -22.62
CA LEU A 171 15.02 -20.60 -21.90
C LEU A 171 16.16 -21.16 -21.02
N ALA A 172 16.13 -22.45 -20.69
CA ALA A 172 17.01 -23.07 -19.70
C ALA A 172 18.50 -22.87 -20.02
N ASN A 173 18.92 -23.15 -21.25
CA ASN A 173 20.33 -23.08 -21.63
C ASN A 173 20.84 -21.63 -21.63
N SER A 174 20.05 -20.69 -22.13
CA SER A 174 20.42 -19.26 -22.12
C SER A 174 20.51 -18.69 -20.70
N ILE A 175 19.60 -19.08 -19.81
CA ILE A 175 19.63 -18.64 -18.41
C ILE A 175 20.83 -19.27 -17.68
N LEU A 176 21.12 -20.53 -17.95
CA LEU A 176 22.25 -21.23 -17.30
C LEU A 176 23.60 -20.70 -17.80
N GLU A 177 23.71 -20.39 -19.09
CA GLU A 177 24.87 -19.75 -19.68
C GLU A 177 25.16 -18.39 -19.06
N ARG A 178 24.14 -17.55 -18.92
CA ARG A 178 24.28 -16.25 -18.24
C ARG A 178 24.81 -16.41 -16.81
N LYS A 179 24.30 -17.39 -16.07
CA LYS A 179 24.79 -17.69 -14.74
C LYS A 179 26.23 -18.21 -14.75
N PHE A 180 26.63 -18.97 -15.76
CA PHE A 180 27.99 -19.41 -15.92
C PHE A 180 28.93 -18.21 -16.14
N SER A 181 28.55 -17.24 -16.99
CA SER A 181 29.29 -16.00 -17.21
C SER A 181 29.44 -15.17 -15.91
N GLU A 182 28.38 -15.08 -15.09
CA GLU A 182 28.46 -14.44 -13.78
C GLU A 182 29.40 -15.19 -12.82
N TRP A 183 29.40 -16.52 -12.84
CA TRP A 183 30.29 -17.34 -12.02
C TRP A 183 31.77 -17.22 -12.47
N LEU A 184 32.02 -17.06 -13.74
CA LEU A 184 33.39 -16.81 -14.26
C LEU A 184 33.96 -15.48 -13.74
N SER A 185 33.13 -14.45 -13.66
CA SER A 185 33.52 -13.12 -13.16
C SER A 185 33.64 -13.08 -11.64
N ASN A 186 32.88 -13.90 -10.91
CA ASN A 186 32.89 -13.96 -9.46
C ASN A 186 32.79 -15.40 -8.94
N LYS A 187 33.95 -16.01 -8.64
CA LYS A 187 34.04 -17.38 -8.12
C LYS A 187 33.46 -17.61 -6.71
N GLN A 188 33.04 -16.56 -6.02
CA GLN A 188 32.31 -16.70 -4.73
C GLN A 188 30.87 -17.17 -4.94
N ILE A 189 30.31 -17.03 -6.15
CA ILE A 189 28.99 -17.58 -6.48
C ILE A 189 29.11 -19.10 -6.53
N SER A 190 28.22 -19.81 -5.81
CA SER A 190 28.29 -21.27 -5.78
C SER A 190 28.02 -21.86 -7.18
N PRO A 191 28.83 -22.82 -7.64
CA PRO A 191 28.54 -23.53 -8.89
C PRO A 191 27.20 -24.26 -8.75
N GLY A 192 26.41 -24.23 -9.81
CA GLY A 192 24.99 -24.47 -9.85
C GLY A 192 24.45 -25.68 -9.09
N MET A 193 25.09 -26.84 -9.15
CA MET A 193 24.46 -28.10 -8.72
C MET A 193 24.99 -28.58 -7.38
N SER A 194 24.10 -28.73 -6.38
CA SER A 194 24.42 -29.34 -5.08
C SER A 194 23.27 -30.25 -4.60
N PHE A 195 23.61 -31.28 -3.80
CA PHE A 195 22.61 -32.17 -3.21
C PHE A 195 21.63 -31.42 -2.30
N LYS A 196 22.09 -30.36 -1.62
CA LYS A 196 21.25 -29.48 -0.81
C LYS A 196 20.20 -28.78 -1.68
N ASN A 197 20.61 -28.22 -2.81
CA ASN A 197 19.68 -27.53 -3.73
C ASN A 197 18.68 -28.50 -4.36
N TYR A 198 19.11 -29.74 -4.63
CA TYR A 198 18.22 -30.79 -5.13
C TYR A 198 17.13 -31.11 -4.11
N LEU A 199 17.48 -31.37 -2.86
CA LEU A 199 16.53 -31.68 -1.80
C LEU A 199 15.58 -30.48 -1.54
N LEU A 200 16.13 -29.28 -1.40
CA LEU A 200 15.34 -28.08 -1.17
C LEU A 200 14.35 -27.79 -2.32
N SER A 201 14.81 -27.92 -3.57
CA SER A 201 13.97 -27.63 -4.73
C SER A 201 12.81 -28.60 -4.86
N ILE A 202 13.05 -29.89 -4.67
CA ILE A 202 11.98 -30.90 -4.71
C ILE A 202 11.03 -30.74 -3.54
N SER A 203 11.54 -30.64 -2.30
CA SER A 203 10.69 -30.49 -1.12
C SER A 203 9.82 -29.24 -1.20
N PHE A 204 10.40 -28.14 -1.61
CA PHE A 204 9.68 -26.87 -1.73
C PHE A 204 8.61 -26.92 -2.83
N ALA A 205 8.93 -27.50 -4.00
CA ALA A 205 7.98 -27.66 -5.07
C ALA A 205 6.82 -28.59 -4.67
N LEU A 206 7.11 -29.73 -4.04
CA LEU A 206 6.09 -30.66 -3.56
C LEU A 206 5.17 -30.02 -2.51
N ILE A 207 5.74 -29.31 -1.52
CA ILE A 207 4.95 -28.62 -0.50
C ILE A 207 4.00 -27.62 -1.16
N ILE A 208 4.51 -26.72 -1.99
CA ILE A 208 3.68 -25.68 -2.63
C ILE A 208 2.59 -26.31 -3.50
N ILE A 209 2.95 -27.26 -4.37
CA ILE A 209 1.98 -27.88 -5.29
C ILE A 209 0.91 -28.64 -4.51
N ILE A 210 1.29 -29.47 -3.53
CA ILE A 210 0.34 -30.29 -2.78
C ILE A 210 -0.60 -29.40 -1.96
N PHE A 211 -0.07 -28.46 -1.16
CA PHE A 211 -0.91 -27.61 -0.33
C PHE A 211 -1.81 -26.69 -1.17
N SER A 212 -1.29 -26.10 -2.25
CA SER A 212 -2.11 -25.28 -3.13
C SER A 212 -3.20 -26.12 -3.81
N THR A 213 -2.88 -27.30 -4.29
CA THR A 213 -3.86 -28.18 -4.93
C THR A 213 -4.95 -28.62 -3.96
N ILE A 214 -4.59 -29.01 -2.74
CA ILE A 214 -5.57 -29.38 -1.71
C ILE A 214 -6.45 -28.19 -1.35
N HIS A 215 -5.87 -27.02 -1.10
CA HIS A 215 -6.60 -25.81 -0.71
C HIS A 215 -7.64 -25.41 -1.77
N TYR A 216 -7.23 -25.31 -3.04
CA TYR A 216 -8.10 -24.79 -4.10
C TYR A 216 -9.05 -25.84 -4.70
N SER A 217 -8.70 -27.13 -4.67
CA SER A 217 -9.53 -28.17 -5.29
C SER A 217 -10.41 -28.88 -4.28
N PHE A 218 -10.01 -28.94 -3.01
CA PHE A 218 -10.71 -29.69 -1.97
C PHE A 218 -10.77 -28.89 -0.65
N PRO A 219 -11.47 -27.74 -0.63
CA PRO A 219 -11.46 -26.83 0.52
C PRO A 219 -11.98 -27.46 1.82
N ASN A 220 -12.83 -28.49 1.72
CA ASN A 220 -13.40 -29.17 2.88
C ASN A 220 -12.49 -30.31 3.44
N LEU A 221 -11.44 -30.71 2.70
CA LEU A 221 -10.62 -31.85 3.12
C LEU A 221 -9.67 -31.50 4.26
N VAL A 222 -9.20 -30.26 4.34
CA VAL A 222 -8.19 -29.82 5.31
C VAL A 222 -8.52 -28.41 5.83
N ALA A 223 -9.60 -28.32 6.59
CA ALA A 223 -10.04 -27.05 7.20
C ALA A 223 -8.93 -26.41 8.07
N LEU A 224 -8.06 -27.22 8.68
CA LEU A 224 -6.94 -26.73 9.50
C LEU A 224 -5.89 -25.93 8.71
N PHE A 225 -5.76 -26.17 7.39
CA PHE A 225 -4.81 -25.46 6.53
C PHE A 225 -5.49 -24.43 5.62
N ALA A 226 -6.82 -24.48 5.50
CA ALA A 226 -7.59 -23.50 4.75
C ALA A 226 -7.69 -22.18 5.49
N ASP A 227 -7.96 -22.24 6.80
CA ASP A 227 -8.07 -21.07 7.66
C ASP A 227 -6.91 -21.04 8.66
N PHE A 228 -6.37 -19.84 8.86
CA PHE A 228 -5.39 -19.63 9.92
C PHE A 228 -6.07 -19.96 11.27
N PRO A 229 -5.47 -20.82 12.13
CA PRO A 229 -6.09 -21.20 13.39
C PRO A 229 -6.28 -19.97 14.28
N THR A 230 -7.48 -19.41 14.23
CA THR A 230 -7.87 -18.29 15.08
C THR A 230 -8.39 -18.82 16.41
N HIS A 231 -7.80 -18.35 17.50
CA HIS A 231 -8.34 -18.59 18.84
C HIS A 231 -9.27 -17.44 19.21
N PRO A 232 -10.60 -17.67 19.29
CA PRO A 232 -11.56 -16.61 19.62
C PRO A 232 -11.21 -15.92 20.94
N ASP A 233 -10.75 -16.67 21.94
CA ASP A 233 -10.41 -16.14 23.26
C ASP A 233 -9.21 -15.17 23.20
N ILE A 234 -8.17 -15.47 22.40
CA ILE A 234 -7.03 -14.56 22.22
C ILE A 234 -7.48 -13.29 21.52
N ARG A 235 -8.34 -13.41 20.51
CA ARG A 235 -8.89 -12.25 19.80
C ARG A 235 -9.72 -11.38 20.74
N LEU A 236 -10.64 -11.98 21.50
CA LEU A 236 -11.49 -11.26 22.47
C LEU A 236 -10.64 -10.62 23.56
N ALA A 237 -9.69 -11.35 24.16
CA ALA A 237 -8.77 -10.80 25.16
C ALA A 237 -7.92 -9.63 24.61
N SER A 238 -7.53 -9.70 23.33
CA SER A 238 -6.80 -8.61 22.68
C SER A 238 -7.68 -7.39 22.46
N ILE A 239 -8.94 -7.59 22.04
CA ILE A 239 -9.93 -6.51 21.89
C ILE A 239 -10.18 -5.85 23.25
N ASP A 240 -10.52 -6.62 24.26
CA ASP A 240 -10.75 -6.13 25.63
C ASP A 240 -9.52 -5.41 26.20
N GLY A 241 -8.33 -5.88 25.89
CA GLY A 241 -7.08 -5.25 26.29
C GLY A 241 -6.89 -3.86 25.65
N VAL A 242 -7.16 -3.78 24.33
CA VAL A 242 -7.10 -2.52 23.59
C VAL A 242 -8.19 -1.56 24.06
N GLU A 243 -9.45 -2.02 24.25
CA GLU A 243 -10.55 -1.20 24.75
C GLU A 243 -10.24 -0.62 26.13
N ARG A 244 -9.78 -1.44 27.08
CA ARG A 244 -9.40 -0.95 28.41
C ARG A 244 -8.26 0.06 28.37
N ALA A 245 -7.24 -0.18 27.54
CA ALA A 245 -6.14 0.77 27.37
C ALA A 245 -6.63 2.09 26.77
N PHE A 246 -7.57 2.00 25.83
CA PHE A 246 -8.19 3.15 25.20
C PHE A 246 -9.05 3.95 26.18
N ASP A 247 -9.96 3.29 26.91
CA ASP A 247 -10.81 3.92 27.93
C ASP A 247 -9.97 4.59 29.02
N TYR A 248 -8.91 3.91 29.47
CA TYR A 248 -7.97 4.51 30.42
C TYR A 248 -7.33 5.78 29.85
N ALA A 249 -6.91 5.76 28.57
CA ALA A 249 -6.33 6.92 27.93
C ALA A 249 -7.33 8.07 27.75
N VAL A 250 -8.58 7.77 27.42
CA VAL A 250 -9.68 8.77 27.35
C VAL A 250 -9.92 9.41 28.71
N ILE A 251 -10.12 8.60 29.74
CA ILE A 251 -10.45 9.10 31.09
C ILE A 251 -9.31 9.92 31.70
N LYS A 252 -8.08 9.43 31.59
CA LYS A 252 -6.89 10.12 32.13
C LYS A 252 -6.42 11.29 31.27
N GLY A 253 -6.70 11.23 29.98
CA GLY A 253 -6.31 12.27 29.01
C GLY A 253 -7.33 13.38 28.82
N ASP A 254 -8.53 13.30 29.42
CA ASP A 254 -9.64 14.22 29.18
C ASP A 254 -9.24 15.70 29.30
N VAL A 255 -8.53 16.07 30.35
CA VAL A 255 -8.03 17.45 30.55
C VAL A 255 -7.11 17.87 29.41
N LEU A 256 -6.22 16.99 28.95
CA LEU A 256 -5.29 17.25 27.85
C LEU A 256 -6.03 17.38 26.52
N PHE A 257 -6.96 16.46 26.25
CA PHE A 257 -7.75 16.47 25.02
C PHE A 257 -8.67 17.69 24.94
N THR A 258 -9.28 18.07 26.06
CA THR A 258 -10.08 19.28 26.15
C THR A 258 -9.24 20.54 25.96
N ALA A 259 -8.03 20.62 26.52
CA ALA A 259 -7.12 21.75 26.31
C ALA A 259 -6.65 21.87 24.84
N ILE A 260 -6.32 20.73 24.21
CA ILE A 260 -5.98 20.68 22.78
C ILE A 260 -7.15 21.15 21.93
N THR A 261 -8.34 20.61 22.20
CA THR A 261 -9.58 21.00 21.52
C THR A 261 -9.85 22.49 21.64
N PHE A 262 -9.72 23.06 22.84
CA PHE A 262 -9.88 24.49 23.06
C PHE A 262 -8.86 25.32 22.26
N GLY A 263 -7.59 24.93 22.27
CA GLY A 263 -6.54 25.62 21.52
C GLY A 263 -6.80 25.60 20.00
N ILE A 264 -7.18 24.44 19.46
CA ILE A 264 -7.51 24.30 18.02
C ILE A 264 -8.76 25.10 17.68
N ARG A 265 -9.83 25.02 18.48
CA ARG A 265 -11.05 25.80 18.28
C ARG A 265 -10.78 27.28 18.29
N SER A 266 -9.97 27.80 19.21
CA SER A 266 -9.63 29.22 19.28
C SER A 266 -9.01 29.74 17.98
N VAL A 267 -8.11 28.97 17.35
CA VAL A 267 -7.53 29.34 16.05
C VAL A 267 -8.55 29.19 14.92
N LEU A 268 -9.32 28.11 14.93
CA LEU A 268 -10.32 27.82 13.91
C LEU A 268 -11.43 28.89 13.91
N ASP A 269 -12.00 29.18 15.08
CA ASP A 269 -13.08 30.17 15.22
C ASP A 269 -12.61 31.58 14.80
N SER A 270 -11.33 31.90 15.09
CA SER A 270 -10.72 33.17 14.63
C SER A 270 -10.64 33.23 13.11
N LEU A 271 -10.27 32.14 12.45
CA LEU A 271 -10.20 32.09 10.99
C LEU A 271 -11.60 31.98 10.35
N GLU A 272 -12.54 31.29 10.97
CA GLU A 272 -13.93 31.28 10.53
C GLU A 272 -14.55 32.70 10.64
N MET A 273 -14.29 33.41 11.72
CA MET A 273 -14.70 34.79 11.87
C MET A 273 -14.10 35.67 10.75
N LEU A 274 -12.83 35.45 10.41
CA LEU A 274 -12.15 36.21 9.35
C LEU A 274 -12.71 35.91 7.95
N PHE A 275 -12.99 34.64 7.62
CA PHE A 275 -13.34 34.25 6.25
C PHE A 275 -14.85 34.12 6.02
N VAL A 276 -15.63 33.69 7.04
CA VAL A 276 -17.06 33.38 6.89
C VAL A 276 -17.93 34.53 7.33
N THR A 277 -17.63 35.18 8.48
CA THR A 277 -18.47 36.26 9.00
C THR A 277 -18.14 37.62 8.41
N THR A 278 -16.91 37.81 7.88
CA THR A 278 -16.53 39.04 7.19
C THR A 278 -17.26 39.17 5.84
N PRO A 279 -17.72 40.39 5.44
CA PRO A 279 -18.36 40.58 4.15
C PRO A 279 -17.52 40.03 3.00
N TRP A 280 -18.13 39.25 2.10
CA TRP A 280 -17.48 38.56 1.00
C TRP A 280 -16.59 39.47 0.14
N ILE A 281 -17.02 40.75 -0.07
CA ILE A 281 -16.27 41.75 -0.84
C ILE A 281 -14.91 42.04 -0.22
N VAL A 282 -14.81 42.09 1.13
CA VAL A 282 -13.57 42.34 1.85
C VAL A 282 -12.63 41.12 1.73
N VAL A 283 -13.19 39.93 1.86
CA VAL A 283 -12.40 38.66 1.76
C VAL A 283 -11.85 38.51 0.33
N ILE A 284 -12.69 38.72 -0.71
CA ILE A 284 -12.23 38.66 -2.11
C ILE A 284 -11.15 39.72 -2.35
N SER A 285 -11.40 40.98 -1.95
CA SER A 285 -10.43 42.04 -2.14
C SER A 285 -9.09 41.76 -1.47
N ALA A 286 -9.09 41.23 -0.25
CA ALA A 286 -7.87 40.85 0.47
C ALA A 286 -7.11 39.75 -0.26
N ILE A 287 -7.79 38.67 -0.67
CA ILE A 287 -7.15 37.54 -1.36
C ILE A 287 -6.60 37.97 -2.72
N VAL A 288 -7.36 38.71 -3.49
CA VAL A 288 -6.95 39.21 -4.81
C VAL A 288 -5.77 40.18 -4.69
N LEU A 289 -5.79 41.08 -3.70
CA LEU A 289 -4.65 41.96 -3.42
C LEU A 289 -3.39 41.19 -3.01
N MET A 290 -3.51 40.25 -2.10
CA MET A 290 -2.38 39.39 -1.68
C MET A 290 -1.79 38.61 -2.86
N THR A 291 -2.64 37.96 -3.67
CA THR A 291 -2.19 37.23 -4.86
C THR A 291 -1.59 38.16 -5.91
N GLY A 292 -2.13 39.35 -6.09
CA GLY A 292 -1.59 40.35 -7.02
C GLY A 292 -0.20 40.84 -6.62
N LEU A 293 0.01 41.10 -5.32
CA LEU A 293 1.29 41.57 -4.79
C LEU A 293 2.36 40.43 -4.76
N SER A 294 1.95 39.19 -4.55
CA SER A 294 2.89 38.06 -4.42
C SER A 294 3.21 37.35 -5.73
N ALA A 295 2.21 37.17 -6.60
CA ALA A 295 2.32 36.35 -7.82
C ALA A 295 2.00 37.13 -9.10
N GLY A 296 1.68 38.43 -8.96
CA GLY A 296 1.45 39.35 -10.09
C GLY A 296 -0.01 39.41 -10.58
N PRO A 297 -0.30 40.36 -11.52
CA PRO A 297 -1.68 40.69 -11.90
C PRO A 297 -2.44 39.55 -12.58
N ARG A 298 -1.75 38.66 -13.28
CA ARG A 298 -2.40 37.49 -13.90
C ARG A 298 -2.96 36.54 -12.85
N ALA A 299 -2.22 36.28 -11.78
CA ALA A 299 -2.67 35.43 -10.68
C ALA A 299 -3.86 36.06 -9.93
N ALA A 300 -3.85 37.39 -9.76
CA ALA A 300 -4.96 38.14 -9.17
C ALA A 300 -6.27 37.99 -9.99
N ILE A 301 -6.18 38.07 -11.33
CA ILE A 301 -7.33 37.90 -12.20
C ILE A 301 -7.89 36.46 -12.11
N TYR A 302 -7.03 35.45 -12.12
CA TYR A 302 -7.49 34.07 -11.95
C TYR A 302 -8.11 33.82 -10.56
N SER A 303 -7.51 34.35 -9.50
CA SER A 303 -8.07 34.26 -8.15
C SER A 303 -9.46 34.92 -8.06
N LEU A 304 -9.60 36.10 -8.64
CA LEU A 304 -10.90 36.79 -8.70
C LEU A 304 -11.95 35.97 -9.47
N ALA A 305 -11.57 35.44 -10.64
CA ALA A 305 -12.48 34.65 -11.47
C ALA A 305 -12.96 33.39 -10.75
N PHE A 306 -12.05 32.63 -10.09
CA PHE A 306 -12.41 31.44 -9.35
C PHE A 306 -13.24 31.71 -8.10
N LEU A 307 -12.91 32.76 -7.33
CA LEU A 307 -13.70 33.17 -6.16
C LEU A 307 -15.10 33.63 -6.55
N ALA A 308 -15.21 34.40 -7.62
CA ALA A 308 -16.52 34.84 -8.17
C ALA A 308 -17.32 33.61 -8.67
N TYR A 309 -16.69 32.66 -9.37
CA TYR A 309 -17.34 31.45 -9.84
C TYR A 309 -17.91 30.62 -8.68
N MET A 310 -17.13 30.40 -7.63
CA MET A 310 -17.59 29.67 -6.42
C MET A 310 -18.74 30.45 -5.72
N GLY A 311 -18.66 31.79 -5.67
CA GLY A 311 -19.70 32.63 -5.10
C GLY A 311 -21.01 32.53 -5.88
N PHE A 312 -20.97 32.60 -7.21
CA PHE A 312 -22.14 32.48 -8.09
C PHE A 312 -22.81 31.10 -8.03
N LEU A 313 -22.04 30.06 -7.78
CA LEU A 313 -22.57 28.69 -7.58
C LEU A 313 -23.15 28.45 -6.19
N GLY A 314 -23.09 29.41 -5.28
CA GLY A 314 -23.60 29.29 -3.91
C GLY A 314 -22.67 28.50 -2.94
N PHE A 315 -21.45 28.17 -3.36
CA PHE A 315 -20.48 27.42 -2.53
C PHE A 315 -19.61 28.32 -1.63
N TRP A 316 -19.90 29.63 -1.56
CA TRP A 316 -19.07 30.60 -0.83
C TRP A 316 -18.80 30.18 0.62
N ILE A 317 -19.85 29.89 1.40
CA ILE A 317 -19.70 29.53 2.82
C ILE A 317 -18.90 28.24 2.98
N LYS A 318 -19.21 27.20 2.20
CA LYS A 318 -18.48 25.91 2.25
C LYS A 318 -17.01 26.11 1.90
N ALA A 319 -16.69 26.90 0.88
CA ALA A 319 -15.32 27.19 0.48
C ALA A 319 -14.55 27.97 1.57
N MET A 320 -15.16 28.96 2.18
CA MET A 320 -14.52 29.75 3.26
C MET A 320 -14.33 28.95 4.54
N THR A 321 -15.27 28.08 4.89
CA THR A 321 -15.09 27.13 6.00
C THR A 321 -13.94 26.16 5.74
N THR A 322 -13.85 25.63 4.51
CA THR A 322 -12.74 24.75 4.11
C THR A 322 -11.40 25.50 4.17
N LEU A 323 -11.37 26.75 3.75
CA LEU A 323 -10.18 27.60 3.84
C LEU A 323 -9.77 27.88 5.29
N ALA A 324 -10.73 28.08 6.20
CA ALA A 324 -10.47 28.23 7.62
C ALA A 324 -9.89 26.95 8.24
N LEU A 325 -10.44 25.79 7.90
CA LEU A 325 -9.91 24.48 8.35
C LEU A 325 -8.48 24.26 7.84
N LEU A 326 -8.24 24.48 6.54
CA LEU A 326 -6.91 24.38 5.94
C LEU A 326 -5.92 25.34 6.59
N GLY A 327 -6.32 26.59 6.76
CA GLY A 327 -5.51 27.63 7.41
C GLY A 327 -5.14 27.25 8.84
N THR A 328 -6.10 26.78 9.62
CA THR A 328 -5.89 26.29 10.99
C THR A 328 -4.87 25.16 11.02
N ALA A 329 -5.07 24.12 10.22
CA ALA A 329 -4.19 22.98 10.16
C ALA A 329 -2.77 23.38 9.71
N ALA A 330 -2.65 24.23 8.70
CA ALA A 330 -1.35 24.71 8.21
C ALA A 330 -0.62 25.58 9.23
N ILE A 331 -1.29 26.55 9.85
CA ILE A 331 -0.71 27.44 10.87
C ILE A 331 -0.19 26.61 12.05
N LEU A 332 -1.00 25.68 12.57
CA LEU A 332 -0.62 24.86 13.71
C LEU A 332 0.51 23.88 13.32
N SER A 333 0.44 23.25 12.14
CA SER A 333 1.50 22.36 11.65
C SER A 333 2.84 23.09 11.51
N ILE A 334 2.84 24.30 10.98
CA ILE A 334 4.05 25.13 10.80
C ILE A 334 4.57 25.60 12.16
N SER A 335 3.68 26.11 13.01
CA SER A 335 4.05 26.66 14.34
C SER A 335 4.64 25.60 15.27
N ILE A 336 4.19 24.36 15.16
CA ILE A 336 4.74 23.23 15.94
C ILE A 336 5.89 22.57 15.19
N GLY A 337 5.77 22.42 13.88
CA GLY A 337 6.71 21.65 13.07
C GLY A 337 8.07 22.30 12.90
N ILE A 338 8.16 23.63 12.74
CA ILE A 338 9.45 24.33 12.64
C ILE A 338 10.24 24.23 13.95
N PRO A 339 9.70 24.57 15.14
CA PRO A 339 10.43 24.38 16.40
C PRO A 339 10.82 22.93 16.66
N LEU A 340 9.94 21.97 16.37
CA LEU A 340 10.24 20.56 16.49
C LEU A 340 11.37 20.14 15.52
N GLY A 341 11.36 20.63 14.30
CA GLY A 341 12.41 20.39 13.31
C GLY A 341 13.76 20.97 13.75
N ILE A 342 13.78 22.18 14.32
CA ILE A 342 14.98 22.79 14.89
C ILE A 342 15.51 21.94 16.07
N TYR A 343 14.64 21.52 16.96
CA TYR A 343 15.00 20.66 18.07
C TYR A 343 15.57 19.31 17.60
N CYS A 344 14.94 18.69 16.62
CA CYS A 344 15.41 17.46 15.98
C CYS A 344 16.78 17.62 15.30
N ALA A 345 17.02 18.76 14.64
CA ALA A 345 18.30 19.05 13.98
C ALA A 345 19.44 19.16 14.98
N THR A 346 19.19 19.77 16.16
CA THR A 346 20.17 19.97 17.22
C THR A 346 20.39 18.73 18.09
N ARG A 347 19.50 17.73 18.04
CA ARG A 347 19.54 16.52 18.90
C ARG A 347 19.41 15.25 18.03
N PRO A 348 20.50 14.70 17.48
CA PRO A 348 20.47 13.55 16.59
C PRO A 348 19.79 12.30 17.18
N ARG A 349 19.96 12.05 18.48
CA ARG A 349 19.32 10.91 19.17
C ARG A 349 17.80 11.06 19.22
N PHE A 350 17.31 12.27 19.47
CA PHE A 350 15.87 12.56 19.47
C PHE A 350 15.29 12.43 18.06
N TYR A 351 16.00 12.93 17.05
CA TYR A 351 15.59 12.77 15.65
C TYR A 351 15.53 11.30 15.22
N ALA A 352 16.48 10.47 15.66
CA ALA A 352 16.48 9.04 15.40
C ALA A 352 15.24 8.33 15.98
N PHE A 353 14.69 8.81 17.10
CA PHE A 353 13.45 8.32 17.70
C PHE A 353 12.20 8.84 16.97
N ILE A 354 12.16 10.13 16.62
CA ILE A 354 10.97 10.75 15.98
C ILE A 354 10.83 10.33 14.50
N ARG A 355 11.95 10.08 13.80
CA ARG A 355 11.94 9.74 12.38
C ARG A 355 11.06 8.53 12.04
N PRO A 356 11.16 7.35 12.71
CA PRO A 356 10.27 6.22 12.44
C PRO A 356 8.79 6.56 12.67
N ILE A 357 8.47 7.39 13.67
CA ILE A 357 7.09 7.84 13.93
C ILE A 357 6.57 8.66 12.76
N MET A 358 7.38 9.60 12.25
CA MET A 358 7.00 10.38 11.06
C MET A 358 6.89 9.52 9.81
N ASP A 359 7.77 8.52 9.65
CA ASP A 359 7.71 7.55 8.54
C ASP A 359 6.40 6.74 8.61
N PHE A 360 6.04 6.25 9.79
CA PHE A 360 4.79 5.55 10.06
C PHE A 360 3.57 6.42 9.74
N MET A 361 3.56 7.69 10.21
CA MET A 361 2.48 8.64 9.95
C MET A 361 2.24 8.92 8.46
N GLN A 362 3.28 8.83 7.61
CA GLN A 362 3.14 9.05 6.16
C GLN A 362 2.87 7.79 5.35
N THR A 363 3.26 6.62 5.85
CA THR A 363 3.06 5.35 5.14
C THR A 363 1.68 4.75 5.38
N MET A 364 1.06 5.04 6.52
CA MET A 364 -0.29 4.58 6.80
C MET A 364 -1.34 5.39 6.05
N PRO A 365 -2.40 4.73 5.54
CA PRO A 365 -3.53 5.44 4.97
C PRO A 365 -4.18 6.39 6.00
N ALA A 366 -4.52 7.59 5.57
CA ALA A 366 -5.02 8.65 6.46
C ALA A 366 -6.27 8.27 7.28
N PHE A 367 -7.15 7.45 6.71
CA PHE A 367 -8.36 6.99 7.40
C PHE A 367 -8.07 6.10 8.62
N VAL A 368 -6.88 5.47 8.71
CA VAL A 368 -6.48 4.69 9.89
C VAL A 368 -6.28 5.59 11.10
N PHE A 369 -5.74 6.80 10.91
CA PHE A 369 -5.60 7.79 11.99
C PHE A 369 -6.95 8.41 12.39
N MET A 370 -7.91 8.41 11.50
CA MET A 370 -9.22 9.00 11.73
C MET A 370 -9.94 8.30 12.89
N ILE A 371 -9.86 6.96 12.97
CA ILE A 371 -10.54 6.18 14.01
C ILE A 371 -10.13 6.63 15.42
N PRO A 372 -8.84 6.59 15.83
CA PRO A 372 -8.45 7.03 17.16
C PRO A 372 -8.65 8.53 17.39
N VAL A 373 -8.46 9.37 16.36
CA VAL A 373 -8.68 10.82 16.52
C VAL A 373 -10.16 11.15 16.78
N ILE A 374 -11.07 10.52 16.03
CA ILE A 374 -12.51 10.70 16.27
C ILE A 374 -12.91 10.16 17.65
N ALA A 375 -12.33 9.07 18.09
CA ALA A 375 -12.62 8.48 19.39
C ALA A 375 -12.14 9.36 20.56
N PHE A 376 -11.01 10.08 20.43
CA PHE A 376 -10.50 10.99 21.46
C PHE A 376 -11.11 12.40 21.42
N PHE A 377 -11.39 12.93 20.22
CA PHE A 377 -11.79 14.33 20.03
C PHE A 377 -13.23 14.49 19.51
N GLY A 378 -13.94 13.37 19.28
CA GLY A 378 -15.27 13.37 18.71
C GLY A 378 -15.29 13.58 17.19
N THR A 379 -16.48 13.51 16.60
CA THR A 379 -16.71 13.86 15.19
C THR A 379 -16.75 15.38 15.04
N GLY A 380 -16.17 15.91 13.94
CA GLY A 380 -16.28 17.33 13.62
C GLY A 380 -14.98 18.01 13.15
N LYS A 381 -15.04 19.35 13.09
CA LYS A 381 -13.96 20.18 12.51
C LYS A 381 -12.62 20.05 13.25
N VAL A 382 -12.64 19.88 14.57
CA VAL A 382 -11.39 19.74 15.36
C VAL A 382 -10.64 18.47 15.01
N SER A 383 -11.36 17.35 14.91
CA SER A 383 -10.78 16.06 14.50
C SER A 383 -10.20 16.13 13.08
N ALA A 384 -10.90 16.80 12.15
CA ALA A 384 -10.40 17.04 10.79
C ALA A 384 -9.09 17.85 10.80
N VAL A 385 -8.99 18.89 11.62
CA VAL A 385 -7.74 19.68 11.78
C VAL A 385 -6.61 18.80 12.33
N ILE A 386 -6.86 18.01 13.37
CA ILE A 386 -5.83 17.12 13.98
C ILE A 386 -5.30 16.11 12.96
N ILE A 387 -6.19 15.42 12.24
CA ILE A 387 -5.80 14.44 11.22
C ILE A 387 -4.96 15.12 10.12
N THR A 388 -5.40 16.29 9.67
CA THR A 388 -4.68 17.08 8.67
C THR A 388 -3.31 17.50 9.17
N MET A 389 -3.17 17.90 10.45
CA MET A 389 -1.89 18.24 11.08
C MET A 389 -0.95 17.04 11.18
N ILE A 390 -1.46 15.86 11.55
CA ILE A 390 -0.66 14.64 11.66
C ILE A 390 -0.03 14.29 10.32
N PHE A 391 -0.81 14.31 9.25
CA PHE A 391 -0.35 13.96 7.91
C PHE A 391 0.44 15.08 7.23
N GLY A 392 -0.11 16.30 7.25
CA GLY A 392 0.46 17.46 6.55
C GLY A 392 1.66 18.08 7.27
N GLY A 393 1.80 17.91 8.60
CA GLY A 393 2.86 18.54 9.38
C GLY A 393 4.23 17.88 9.26
N THR A 394 4.30 16.63 8.82
CA THR A 394 5.57 15.88 8.72
C THR A 394 6.61 16.50 7.78
N PRO A 395 6.26 17.01 6.56
CA PRO A 395 7.24 17.62 5.66
C PRO A 395 7.95 18.83 6.22
N VAL A 396 7.25 19.71 6.93
CA VAL A 396 7.90 20.90 7.49
C VAL A 396 8.95 20.52 8.54
N VAL A 397 8.70 19.50 9.38
CA VAL A 397 9.69 18.99 10.33
C VAL A 397 10.91 18.43 9.61
N ARG A 398 10.70 17.57 8.60
CA ARG A 398 11.78 16.92 7.83
C ARG A 398 12.64 17.93 7.07
N LEU A 399 12.00 18.86 6.36
CA LEU A 399 12.73 19.85 5.57
C LEU A 399 13.40 20.90 6.44
N THR A 400 12.88 21.20 7.63
CA THR A 400 13.59 22.00 8.64
C THR A 400 14.86 21.30 9.11
N VAL A 401 14.78 20.00 9.43
CA VAL A 401 15.97 19.20 9.80
C VAL A 401 16.97 19.14 8.65
N LEU A 402 16.51 18.90 7.43
CA LEU A 402 17.36 18.81 6.24
C LEU A 402 18.04 20.15 5.95
N GLY A 403 17.30 21.25 5.99
CA GLY A 403 17.83 22.59 5.76
C GLY A 403 18.90 22.96 6.76
N LEU A 404 18.65 22.72 8.05
CA LEU A 404 19.63 23.01 9.09
C LEU A 404 20.87 22.11 9.02
N LYS A 405 20.73 20.84 8.67
CA LYS A 405 21.87 19.94 8.45
C LYS A 405 22.62 20.19 7.16
N GLY A 406 21.98 20.83 6.18
CA GLY A 406 22.58 21.19 4.90
C GLY A 406 23.44 22.45 4.94
N VAL A 407 23.47 23.18 6.06
CA VAL A 407 24.34 24.35 6.22
C VAL A 407 25.81 23.92 6.21
N PRO A 408 26.68 24.50 5.34
CA PRO A 408 28.08 24.13 5.24
C PRO A 408 28.82 24.32 6.55
N GLU A 409 29.58 23.30 6.98
CA GLU A 409 30.33 23.32 8.23
C GLU A 409 31.38 24.44 8.25
N THR A 410 31.97 24.75 7.10
CA THR A 410 32.97 25.87 6.97
C THR A 410 32.38 27.21 7.37
N ILE A 411 31.09 27.48 7.10
CA ILE A 411 30.44 28.73 7.51
C ILE A 411 30.20 28.74 9.02
N ARG A 412 29.85 27.61 9.59
CA ARG A 412 29.69 27.45 11.04
C ARG A 412 31.02 27.66 11.80
N GLU A 413 32.07 27.00 11.30
CA GLU A 413 33.43 27.14 11.87
C GLU A 413 33.92 28.58 11.82
N ALA A 414 33.71 29.27 10.69
CA ALA A 414 34.05 30.68 10.58
C ALA A 414 33.31 31.54 11.61
N ALA A 415 31.98 31.35 11.74
CA ALA A 415 31.18 32.09 12.72
C ALA A 415 31.63 31.81 14.17
N ILE A 416 31.97 30.55 14.49
CA ILE A 416 32.50 30.17 15.80
C ILE A 416 33.88 30.81 16.07
N ALA A 417 34.75 30.86 15.05
CA ALA A 417 36.05 31.51 15.15
C ALA A 417 35.94 33.03 15.48
N TYR A 418 34.85 33.68 14.99
CA TYR A 418 34.52 35.07 15.37
C TYR A 418 33.75 35.19 16.69
N GLY A 419 33.65 34.12 17.48
CA GLY A 419 33.04 34.13 18.81
C GLY A 419 31.53 34.04 18.85
N ALA A 420 30.90 33.50 17.80
CA ALA A 420 29.43 33.31 17.77
C ALA A 420 28.97 32.33 18.85
N SER A 421 28.03 32.75 19.68
CA SER A 421 27.34 31.84 20.62
C SER A 421 26.44 30.86 19.87
N LYS A 422 26.08 29.74 20.50
CA LYS A 422 25.16 28.72 19.89
C LYS A 422 23.82 29.30 19.43
N TRP A 423 23.27 30.25 20.18
CA TRP A 423 22.05 30.95 19.85
C TRP A 423 22.21 31.88 18.65
N TYR A 424 23.33 32.63 18.64
CA TYR A 424 23.67 33.50 17.52
C TYR A 424 23.91 32.69 16.24
N LEU A 425 24.63 31.58 16.34
CA LEU A 425 24.85 30.64 15.22
C LEU A 425 23.51 30.14 14.65
N LEU A 426 22.62 29.64 15.50
CA LEU A 426 21.30 29.15 15.06
C LEU A 426 20.48 30.26 14.37
N THR A 427 20.36 31.44 14.98
CA THR A 427 19.42 32.47 14.53
C THR A 427 19.97 33.36 13.40
N LYS A 428 21.28 33.58 13.34
CA LYS A 428 21.90 34.48 12.38
C LYS A 428 22.64 33.78 11.24
N VAL A 429 22.96 32.49 11.40
CA VAL A 429 23.67 31.71 10.38
C VAL A 429 22.83 30.55 9.89
N ASP A 430 22.47 29.60 10.76
CA ASP A 430 21.83 28.36 10.36
C ASP A 430 20.43 28.59 9.82
N LEU A 431 19.56 29.32 10.53
CA LEU A 431 18.19 29.55 10.12
C LEU A 431 18.08 30.36 8.80
N PRO A 432 18.80 31.47 8.60
CA PRO A 432 18.75 32.19 7.34
C PRO A 432 19.20 31.36 6.14
N LEU A 433 20.24 30.55 6.29
CA LEU A 433 20.74 29.67 5.23
C LEU A 433 19.82 28.47 4.99
N ALA A 434 19.16 27.97 6.01
CA ALA A 434 18.17 26.90 5.90
C ALA A 434 16.78 27.36 5.39
N MET A 435 16.52 28.68 5.40
CA MET A 435 15.21 29.24 5.11
C MET A 435 14.60 28.79 3.78
N PRO A 436 15.34 28.71 2.66
CA PRO A 436 14.76 28.22 1.40
C PRO A 436 14.22 26.80 1.51
N THR A 437 14.93 25.91 2.21
CA THR A 437 14.51 24.52 2.44
C THR A 437 13.35 24.44 3.43
N ILE A 438 13.34 25.27 4.46
CA ILE A 438 12.22 25.35 5.42
C ILE A 438 10.96 25.83 4.71
N LEU A 439 11.04 26.87 3.86
CA LEU A 439 9.90 27.38 3.08
C LEU A 439 9.38 26.34 2.07
N ALA A 440 10.27 25.54 1.47
CA ALA A 440 9.84 24.38 0.67
C ALA A 440 9.03 23.38 1.50
N GLY A 441 9.42 23.15 2.77
CA GLY A 441 8.67 22.34 3.73
C GLY A 441 7.30 22.92 4.05
N VAL A 442 7.22 24.23 4.27
CA VAL A 442 5.96 24.94 4.50
C VAL A 442 5.02 24.79 3.29
N ASN A 443 5.53 25.00 2.09
CA ASN A 443 4.75 24.85 0.86
C ASN A 443 4.21 23.42 0.70
N GLN A 444 5.06 22.40 0.94
CA GLN A 444 4.63 21.02 0.86
C GLN A 444 3.59 20.66 1.93
N THR A 445 3.74 21.21 3.15
CA THR A 445 2.76 21.05 4.24
C THR A 445 1.40 21.61 3.85
N VAL A 446 1.33 22.82 3.26
CA VAL A 446 0.07 23.42 2.80
C VAL A 446 -0.59 22.57 1.72
N MET A 447 0.19 22.09 0.74
CA MET A 447 -0.33 21.23 -0.34
C MET A 447 -0.90 19.90 0.20
N LEU A 448 -0.19 19.24 1.09
CA LEU A 448 -0.65 17.99 1.70
C LEU A 448 -1.84 18.22 2.64
N SER A 449 -1.87 19.33 3.37
CA SER A 449 -3.00 19.70 4.20
C SER A 449 -4.26 19.93 3.38
N LEU A 450 -4.15 20.53 2.18
CA LEU A 450 -5.29 20.70 1.27
C LEU A 450 -5.86 19.34 0.83
N ALA A 451 -5.00 18.40 0.42
CA ALA A 451 -5.44 17.08 0.04
C ALA A 451 -6.13 16.33 1.20
N MET A 452 -5.61 16.49 2.42
CA MET A 452 -6.17 15.85 3.61
C MET A 452 -7.48 16.46 4.08
N VAL A 453 -7.64 17.77 4.02
CA VAL A 453 -8.91 18.43 4.37
C VAL A 453 -10.05 17.91 3.49
N VAL A 454 -9.82 17.68 2.21
CA VAL A 454 -10.83 17.11 1.30
C VAL A 454 -11.22 15.69 1.76
N VAL A 455 -10.26 14.83 2.10
CA VAL A 455 -10.54 13.49 2.60
C VAL A 455 -11.27 13.53 3.94
N CYS A 456 -10.83 14.38 4.87
CA CYS A 456 -11.45 14.50 6.19
C CYS A 456 -12.89 15.03 6.12
N LEU A 457 -13.16 16.00 5.24
CA LEU A 457 -14.52 16.54 5.06
C LEU A 457 -15.49 15.49 4.53
N LEU A 458 -15.04 14.56 3.68
CA LEU A 458 -15.88 13.47 3.20
C LEU A 458 -16.34 12.51 4.32
N TYR A 459 -15.56 12.41 5.40
CA TYR A 459 -15.83 11.45 6.49
C TYR A 459 -16.30 12.08 7.81
N THR A 460 -16.04 13.36 8.03
CA THR A 460 -16.29 14.01 9.34
C THR A 460 -17.34 15.10 9.31
N SER A 461 -17.74 15.57 8.14
CA SER A 461 -18.81 16.57 7.99
C SER A 461 -19.98 16.00 7.21
N ASP A 462 -21.15 16.42 7.54
CA ASP A 462 -22.50 16.38 6.94
C ASP A 462 -22.76 15.57 5.62
N ALA A 463 -21.75 14.96 5.01
CA ALA A 463 -21.95 14.05 3.89
C ALA A 463 -22.83 12.84 4.27
N ALA A 464 -22.95 12.53 5.57
CA ALA A 464 -23.89 11.54 6.09
C ALA A 464 -25.32 12.10 6.18
N ASP A 465 -25.48 13.39 6.40
CA ASP A 465 -26.79 14.04 6.51
C ASP A 465 -27.36 14.45 5.15
N ASP A 466 -26.50 14.75 4.16
CA ASP A 466 -26.91 15.08 2.78
C ASP A 466 -27.38 13.85 1.95
N THR A 467 -27.21 12.62 2.45
CA THR A 467 -27.66 11.38 1.75
C THR A 467 -29.06 10.93 2.16
N LEU A 468 -29.76 11.69 2.98
CA LEU A 468 -31.13 11.40 3.42
C LEU A 468 -32.21 12.22 2.67
N TRP A 469 -31.91 12.69 1.47
CA TRP A 469 -32.91 13.31 0.59
C TRP A 469 -33.02 12.57 -0.73
#